data_3c02fd058f89ce637f3724c90ddb7b0c
#
_entry.id   3c02fd058f89ce637f3724c90ddb7b0c
#
_cell.length_a   1.000
_cell.length_b   1.000
_cell.length_c   1.000
_cell.angle_alpha   90.00
_cell.angle_beta   90.00
_cell.angle_gamma   90.00
#
_symmetry.space_group_name_H-M   'P 1'
#
loop_
_entity.id
_entity.type
_entity.pdbx_description
1 polymer ?
#
loop_
_entity_poly.entity_id
_entity_poly.type
_entity_poly.pdbx_seq_one_letter_code
_entity_poly.pdbx_strand_id
1 'polypeptide(L)'
;PQAPILSRKMDDEKKERLRRAWAEATAGNRRRSREVKIGSVAIGAGHPVAVQSMTDRNTNDTEACIAQTGRIRQAGGRIVRLTTQGLREAESMRIIAAEVRRRWPDTALVADVHFVPQVADAVAAFADKVRINPGNYNDRGGSFEALLEKCRRSGAALRIGVNHGSLSPKMVGLYGDTPEGMVESAMEYLRICRREGFDRVVISMKSSNTRVMVHAYRMLVAAMHLEGMDYPLHLGVTEAGSGLEGRIKSAVGIGALLADGVGDTIRVSLTEPPENEIPAAQAITAHFAAATASEGTFRRGQEALREPFAYSRRLTASVGRIGGDNPPLLRSELLADEADALHDGRIAVIEAVGPHPVEEWREAIVRMDAAGDRRPVILKRTYPSCDRTELAMQAAADFGVMFIDGLADGIWIESAAGTPQADTDSIALDILQASRARMSKTEFISCPGCGRTLYALQDTLAVVKERLSHLKGLKIAVMGCIVNGPGEMADADYGYVGAAPGRITLYRGKEPVRRNIPQEDALDALIALL
;
A
#
# COMPACT_ATOMS: atom_id res chain seq x y z
N PRO A 1 31.76 0.55 -8.59
CA PRO A 1 30.43 0.35 -8.00
C PRO A 1 30.43 0.97 -6.61
N GLN A 2 29.59 1.99 -6.38
CA GLN A 2 29.41 2.54 -5.03
C GLN A 2 28.86 1.43 -4.12
N ALA A 3 29.41 1.31 -2.91
CA ALA A 3 28.91 0.37 -1.92
C ALA A 3 27.42 0.66 -1.62
N PRO A 4 26.58 -0.36 -1.41
CA PRO A 4 25.17 -0.16 -1.13
C PRO A 4 24.99 0.71 0.10
N ILE A 5 24.08 1.69 0.02
CA ILE A 5 23.75 2.62 1.12
C ILE A 5 23.13 1.84 2.28
N LEU A 6 22.36 0.78 1.98
CA LEU A 6 21.68 -0.05 2.95
C LEU A 6 22.52 -1.29 3.28
N SER A 7 22.43 -1.75 4.52
CA SER A 7 23.02 -3.01 4.99
C SER A 7 22.08 -3.65 6.03
N ARG A 8 22.16 -4.97 6.20
CA ARG A 8 21.33 -5.72 7.16
C ARG A 8 21.49 -5.23 8.61
N LYS A 9 22.65 -4.64 8.93
CA LYS A 9 22.90 -3.92 10.19
C LYS A 9 23.47 -2.56 9.83
N MET A 10 22.60 -1.56 9.75
CA MET A 10 23.05 -0.17 9.60
C MET A 10 23.62 0.32 10.93
N ASP A 11 24.81 0.92 10.88
CA ASP A 11 25.35 1.68 11.97
C ASP A 11 24.56 2.98 12.19
N ASP A 12 24.76 3.61 13.33
CA ASP A 12 23.99 4.80 13.71
C ASP A 12 24.28 6.00 12.79
N GLU A 13 25.47 6.09 12.23
CA GLU A 13 25.83 7.15 11.26
C GLU A 13 25.01 7.03 9.97
N LYS A 14 24.88 5.81 9.40
CA LYS A 14 24.06 5.56 8.22
C LYS A 14 22.58 5.81 8.47
N LYS A 15 22.06 5.40 9.63
CA LYS A 15 20.68 5.68 10.02
C LYS A 15 20.42 7.18 10.09
N GLU A 16 21.31 7.92 10.74
CA GLU A 16 21.18 9.37 10.88
C GLU A 16 21.26 10.07 9.52
N ARG A 17 22.14 9.61 8.63
CA ARG A 17 22.25 10.11 7.25
C ARG A 17 20.95 9.88 6.46
N LEU A 18 20.31 8.71 6.61
CA LEU A 18 19.01 8.42 6.00
C LEU A 18 17.89 9.29 6.58
N ARG A 19 17.87 9.51 7.92
CA ARG A 19 16.87 10.40 8.55
C ARG A 19 16.95 11.83 8.02
N ARG A 20 18.16 12.38 7.90
CA ARG A 20 18.36 13.71 7.32
C ARG A 20 17.89 13.77 5.88
N ALA A 21 18.26 12.78 5.07
CA ALA A 21 17.82 12.71 3.67
C ALA A 21 16.30 12.61 3.53
N TRP A 22 15.65 11.86 4.43
CA TRP A 22 14.19 11.82 4.50
C TRP A 22 13.59 13.19 4.81
N ALA A 23 14.10 13.86 5.84
CA ALA A 23 13.63 15.19 6.26
C ALA A 23 13.81 16.23 5.15
N GLU A 24 14.95 16.22 4.46
CA GLU A 24 15.24 17.10 3.33
C GLU A 24 14.32 16.82 2.13
N ALA A 25 14.12 15.55 1.77
CA ALA A 25 13.29 15.15 0.65
C ALA A 25 11.80 15.49 0.83
N THR A 26 11.35 15.62 2.08
CA THR A 26 9.95 15.84 2.46
C THR A 26 9.70 17.18 3.18
N ALA A 27 10.64 18.11 3.08
CA ALA A 27 10.55 19.44 3.74
C ALA A 27 9.40 20.31 3.19
N GLY A 28 8.94 20.08 1.95
CA GLY A 28 7.83 20.83 1.33
C GLY A 28 6.47 20.15 1.50
N ASN A 29 5.42 20.86 1.06
CA ASN A 29 4.04 20.33 1.09
C ASN A 29 3.86 19.02 0.30
N ARG A 30 4.68 18.81 -0.72
CA ARG A 30 4.76 17.57 -1.46
C ARG A 30 6.21 17.34 -1.92
N ARG A 31 6.67 16.08 -1.82
CA ARG A 31 7.96 15.69 -2.34
C ARG A 31 8.07 16.06 -3.82
N ARG A 32 9.15 16.72 -4.19
CA ARG A 32 9.42 17.01 -5.60
C ARG A 32 9.86 15.72 -6.30
N SER A 33 9.17 15.40 -7.39
CA SER A 33 9.51 14.30 -8.29
C SER A 33 9.54 14.81 -9.73
N ARG A 34 10.31 14.14 -10.60
CA ARG A 34 10.31 14.47 -12.04
C ARG A 34 8.99 14.10 -12.70
N GLU A 35 8.68 14.73 -13.83
CA GLU A 35 7.56 14.32 -14.66
C GLU A 35 7.85 13.00 -15.36
N VAL A 36 6.88 12.09 -15.33
CA VAL A 36 6.86 10.89 -16.18
C VAL A 36 5.51 10.82 -16.89
N LYS A 37 5.54 10.72 -18.21
CA LYS A 37 4.35 10.50 -19.03
C LYS A 37 4.10 9.01 -19.23
N ILE A 38 2.86 8.60 -18.98
CA ILE A 38 2.35 7.26 -19.22
C ILE A 38 1.27 7.41 -20.28
N GLY A 39 1.64 7.26 -21.56
CA GLY A 39 0.78 7.67 -22.66
C GLY A 39 0.37 9.14 -22.54
N SER A 40 -0.92 9.40 -22.44
CA SER A 40 -1.49 10.75 -22.26
C SER A 40 -1.51 11.25 -20.81
N VAL A 41 -1.18 10.42 -19.83
CA VAL A 41 -1.25 10.76 -18.39
C VAL A 41 0.11 11.14 -17.87
N ALA A 42 0.29 12.40 -17.44
CA ALA A 42 1.49 12.85 -16.76
C ALA A 42 1.35 12.66 -15.24
N ILE A 43 2.42 12.23 -14.59
CA ILE A 43 2.54 12.07 -13.14
C ILE A 43 3.85 12.70 -12.64
N GLY A 44 3.94 13.00 -11.34
CA GLY A 44 5.09 13.72 -10.79
C GLY A 44 5.03 15.22 -11.09
N ALA A 45 6.10 15.95 -10.85
CA ALA A 45 6.26 17.38 -11.14
C ALA A 45 5.09 18.28 -10.67
N GLY A 46 4.41 17.92 -9.58
CA GLY A 46 3.25 18.66 -9.07
C GLY A 46 1.91 18.32 -9.72
N HIS A 47 1.87 17.42 -10.70
CA HIS A 47 0.59 16.95 -11.24
C HIS A 47 -0.28 16.31 -10.13
N PRO A 48 -1.62 16.37 -10.24
CA PRO A 48 -2.51 15.68 -9.32
C PRO A 48 -2.16 14.18 -9.22
N VAL A 49 -2.35 13.60 -8.03
CA VAL A 49 -2.09 12.17 -7.82
C VAL A 49 -3.02 11.35 -8.70
N ALA A 50 -2.44 10.60 -9.64
CA ALA A 50 -3.20 9.83 -10.61
C ALA A 50 -3.75 8.53 -10.01
N VAL A 51 -5.00 8.20 -10.34
CA VAL A 51 -5.67 6.95 -9.90
C VAL A 51 -5.59 5.91 -11.00
N GLN A 52 -5.32 4.66 -10.63
CA GLN A 52 -5.30 3.56 -11.57
C GLN A 52 -5.96 2.30 -11.00
N SER A 53 -6.39 1.41 -11.91
CA SER A 53 -6.89 0.08 -11.58
C SER A 53 -6.32 -0.97 -12.53
N MET A 54 -6.77 -2.21 -12.42
CA MET A 54 -6.27 -3.35 -13.18
C MET A 54 -7.41 -4.27 -13.54
N THR A 55 -7.43 -4.81 -14.78
CA THR A 55 -8.41 -5.82 -15.16
C THR A 55 -8.23 -7.12 -14.38
N ASP A 56 -9.32 -7.78 -14.04
CA ASP A 56 -9.35 -9.10 -13.40
C ASP A 56 -9.63 -10.23 -14.40
N ARG A 57 -9.89 -9.89 -15.68
CA ARG A 57 -10.19 -10.82 -16.76
C ARG A 57 -8.93 -11.46 -17.32
N ASN A 58 -9.08 -12.66 -17.87
CA ASN A 58 -8.01 -13.28 -18.65
C ASN A 58 -7.66 -12.38 -19.84
N THR A 59 -6.40 -12.00 -19.97
CA THR A 59 -5.97 -11.06 -21.03
C THR A 59 -6.20 -11.60 -22.44
N ASN A 60 -6.28 -12.94 -22.59
CA ASN A 60 -6.62 -13.56 -23.87
C ASN A 60 -8.11 -13.45 -24.24
N ASP A 61 -8.96 -13.06 -23.30
CA ASP A 61 -10.33 -12.61 -23.56
C ASP A 61 -10.30 -11.09 -23.81
N THR A 62 -9.94 -10.73 -25.04
CA THR A 62 -9.72 -9.32 -25.43
C THR A 62 -10.98 -8.48 -25.30
N GLU A 63 -12.15 -9.05 -25.63
CA GLU A 63 -13.43 -8.34 -25.54
C GLU A 63 -13.81 -8.04 -24.10
N ALA A 64 -13.68 -9.02 -23.21
CA ALA A 64 -13.94 -8.82 -21.77
C ALA A 64 -12.98 -7.78 -21.16
N CYS A 65 -11.68 -7.80 -21.53
CA CYS A 65 -10.70 -6.81 -21.07
C CYS A 65 -11.00 -5.39 -21.58
N ILE A 66 -11.41 -5.24 -22.85
CA ILE A 66 -11.82 -3.95 -23.42
C ILE A 66 -13.07 -3.43 -22.71
N ALA A 67 -14.09 -4.28 -22.52
CA ALA A 67 -15.32 -3.91 -21.82
C ALA A 67 -15.03 -3.48 -20.37
N GLN A 68 -14.17 -4.20 -19.64
CA GLN A 68 -13.78 -3.86 -18.28
C GLN A 68 -12.94 -2.58 -18.22
N THR A 69 -12.05 -2.36 -19.18
CA THR A 69 -11.33 -1.09 -19.32
C THR A 69 -12.32 0.08 -19.48
N GLY A 70 -13.39 -0.11 -20.26
CA GLY A 70 -14.47 0.87 -20.39
C GLY A 70 -15.16 1.19 -19.07
N ARG A 71 -15.49 0.18 -18.24
CA ARG A 71 -16.09 0.38 -16.91
C ARG A 71 -15.15 1.11 -15.94
N ILE A 72 -13.88 0.73 -15.90
CA ILE A 72 -12.85 1.42 -15.09
C ILE A 72 -12.77 2.91 -15.50
N ARG A 73 -12.82 3.19 -16.81
CA ARG A 73 -12.84 4.57 -17.31
C ARG A 73 -14.10 5.33 -16.89
N GLN A 74 -15.28 4.71 -17.01
CA GLN A 74 -16.55 5.31 -16.59
C GLN A 74 -16.52 5.69 -15.10
N ALA A 75 -15.83 4.90 -14.27
CA ALA A 75 -15.59 5.23 -12.87
C ALA A 75 -14.54 6.35 -12.66
N GLY A 76 -13.83 6.81 -13.71
CA GLY A 76 -12.84 7.88 -13.68
C GLY A 76 -11.37 7.43 -13.71
N GLY A 77 -11.09 6.13 -13.87
CA GLY A 77 -9.74 5.60 -14.00
C GLY A 77 -9.15 5.85 -15.39
N ARG A 78 -7.98 6.47 -15.48
CA ARG A 78 -7.31 6.77 -16.78
C ARG A 78 -6.08 5.91 -17.04
N ILE A 79 -5.60 5.16 -16.05
CA ILE A 79 -4.48 4.23 -16.18
C ILE A 79 -5.03 2.83 -15.86
N VAL A 80 -4.96 1.92 -16.81
CA VAL A 80 -5.47 0.55 -16.67
C VAL A 80 -4.35 -0.46 -16.92
N ARG A 81 -4.16 -1.39 -15.97
CA ARG A 81 -3.12 -2.42 -16.01
C ARG A 81 -3.73 -3.76 -16.41
N LEU A 82 -3.05 -4.49 -17.29
CA LEU A 82 -3.38 -5.84 -17.71
C LEU A 82 -2.25 -6.80 -17.39
N THR A 83 -2.60 -8.02 -16.94
CA THR A 83 -1.64 -9.10 -16.73
C THR A 83 -1.12 -9.61 -18.07
N THR A 84 0.22 -9.72 -18.19
CA THR A 84 0.86 -10.20 -19.42
C THR A 84 1.93 -11.23 -19.05
N GLN A 85 1.53 -12.52 -19.04
CA GLN A 85 2.36 -13.62 -18.54
C GLN A 85 3.28 -14.21 -19.61
N GLY A 86 2.78 -14.26 -20.86
CA GLY A 86 3.45 -14.91 -21.98
C GLY A 86 3.27 -14.14 -23.28
N LEU A 87 3.88 -14.64 -24.34
CA LEU A 87 3.79 -14.01 -25.68
C LEU A 87 2.35 -14.01 -26.25
N ARG A 88 1.53 -14.98 -25.85
CA ARG A 88 0.12 -15.01 -26.23
C ARG A 88 -0.65 -13.82 -25.62
N GLU A 89 -0.45 -13.57 -24.32
CA GLU A 89 -1.03 -12.40 -23.64
C GLU A 89 -0.45 -11.09 -24.19
N ALA A 90 0.81 -11.07 -24.62
CA ALA A 90 1.40 -9.90 -25.28
C ALA A 90 0.69 -9.58 -26.61
N GLU A 91 0.39 -10.59 -27.42
CA GLU A 91 -0.37 -10.41 -28.66
C GLU A 91 -1.82 -9.97 -28.39
N SER A 92 -2.48 -10.58 -27.41
CA SER A 92 -3.82 -10.16 -26.97
C SER A 92 -3.82 -8.71 -26.49
N MET A 93 -2.80 -8.30 -25.73
CA MET A 93 -2.65 -6.92 -25.26
C MET A 93 -2.41 -5.94 -26.42
N ARG A 94 -1.72 -6.35 -27.48
CA ARG A 94 -1.56 -5.54 -28.70
C ARG A 94 -2.92 -5.21 -29.33
N ILE A 95 -3.81 -6.21 -29.43
CA ILE A 95 -5.17 -6.04 -29.93
C ILE A 95 -5.98 -5.12 -29.02
N ILE A 96 -5.93 -5.36 -27.71
CA ILE A 96 -6.60 -4.52 -26.71
C ILE A 96 -6.11 -3.07 -26.80
N ALA A 97 -4.79 -2.86 -26.90
CA ALA A 97 -4.21 -1.52 -26.98
C ALA A 97 -4.66 -0.75 -28.22
N ALA A 98 -4.73 -1.40 -29.37
CA ALA A 98 -5.23 -0.79 -30.60
C ALA A 98 -6.69 -0.34 -30.46
N GLU A 99 -7.56 -1.20 -29.91
CA GLU A 99 -8.97 -0.90 -29.75
C GLU A 99 -9.24 0.14 -28.65
N VAL A 100 -8.52 0.08 -27.53
CA VAL A 100 -8.62 1.07 -26.46
C VAL A 100 -8.19 2.45 -26.94
N ARG A 101 -7.08 2.56 -27.69
CA ARG A 101 -6.65 3.84 -28.26
C ARG A 101 -7.66 4.41 -29.27
N ARG A 102 -8.30 3.54 -30.04
CA ARG A 102 -9.35 3.94 -30.97
C ARG A 102 -10.58 4.49 -30.25
N ARG A 103 -11.02 3.83 -29.16
CA ARG A 103 -12.23 4.22 -28.41
C ARG A 103 -11.94 5.35 -27.41
N TRP A 104 -10.80 5.28 -26.73
CA TRP A 104 -10.45 6.13 -25.61
C TRP A 104 -8.97 6.54 -25.66
N PRO A 105 -8.59 7.49 -26.53
CA PRO A 105 -7.18 7.85 -26.79
C PRO A 105 -6.46 8.45 -25.56
N ASP A 106 -7.22 8.84 -24.54
CA ASP A 106 -6.71 9.39 -23.27
C ASP A 106 -6.52 8.33 -22.18
N THR A 107 -6.64 7.03 -22.51
CA THR A 107 -6.39 5.91 -21.59
C THR A 107 -4.98 5.39 -21.75
N ALA A 108 -4.24 5.36 -20.63
CA ALA A 108 -2.92 4.76 -20.58
C ALA A 108 -3.01 3.27 -20.20
N LEU A 109 -2.34 2.41 -20.95
CA LEU A 109 -2.30 0.97 -20.71
C LEU A 109 -0.97 0.52 -20.16
N VAL A 110 -1.02 -0.33 -19.13
CA VAL A 110 0.15 -0.86 -18.44
C VAL A 110 0.20 -2.38 -18.60
N ALA A 111 1.32 -2.90 -19.13
CA ALA A 111 1.61 -4.32 -19.17
C ALA A 111 2.27 -4.76 -17.85
N ASP A 112 1.67 -5.75 -17.17
CA ASP A 112 2.21 -6.35 -15.94
C ASP A 112 2.93 -7.66 -16.28
N VAL A 113 4.25 -7.57 -16.41
CA VAL A 113 5.10 -8.69 -16.86
C VAL A 113 5.82 -9.33 -15.67
N HIS A 114 5.84 -10.65 -15.67
CA HIS A 114 6.54 -11.47 -14.67
C HIS A 114 7.38 -12.54 -15.35
N PHE A 115 8.54 -12.89 -14.78
CA PHE A 115 9.43 -13.99 -15.10
C PHE A 115 10.11 -13.96 -16.48
N VAL A 116 9.44 -13.49 -17.54
CA VAL A 116 9.88 -13.69 -18.94
C VAL A 116 10.28 -12.35 -19.58
N PRO A 117 11.58 -12.01 -19.69
CA PRO A 117 12.05 -10.77 -20.29
C PRO A 117 11.55 -10.54 -21.73
N GLN A 118 11.45 -11.59 -22.54
CA GLN A 118 10.95 -11.51 -23.93
C GLN A 118 9.52 -10.96 -24.02
N VAL A 119 8.69 -11.21 -22.99
CA VAL A 119 7.34 -10.64 -22.92
C VAL A 119 7.40 -9.15 -22.67
N ALA A 120 8.26 -8.69 -21.75
CA ALA A 120 8.49 -7.26 -21.51
C ALA A 120 8.96 -6.55 -22.78
N ASP A 121 9.87 -7.18 -23.51
CA ASP A 121 10.36 -6.71 -24.80
C ASP A 121 9.26 -6.57 -25.86
N ALA A 122 8.39 -7.55 -25.95
CA ALA A 122 7.29 -7.55 -26.92
C ALA A 122 6.27 -6.43 -26.61
N VAL A 123 5.88 -6.28 -25.35
CA VAL A 123 4.86 -5.29 -24.97
C VAL A 123 5.38 -3.85 -24.96
N ALA A 124 6.68 -3.65 -24.80
CA ALA A 124 7.31 -2.32 -24.82
C ALA A 124 7.02 -1.55 -26.12
N ALA A 125 6.72 -2.23 -27.22
CA ALA A 125 6.42 -1.61 -28.50
C ALA A 125 5.07 -0.88 -28.53
N PHE A 126 4.12 -1.24 -27.66
CA PHE A 126 2.75 -0.72 -27.74
C PHE A 126 2.10 -0.44 -26.38
N ALA A 127 2.68 -0.86 -25.25
CA ALA A 127 2.22 -0.46 -23.93
C ALA A 127 2.72 0.95 -23.59
N ASP A 128 1.90 1.72 -22.88
CA ASP A 128 2.32 3.05 -22.41
C ASP A 128 3.25 2.97 -21.19
N LYS A 129 3.16 1.86 -20.45
CA LYS A 129 4.08 1.52 -19.37
C LYS A 129 4.26 0.01 -19.26
N VAL A 130 5.48 -0.44 -19.05
CA VAL A 130 5.81 -1.83 -18.71
C VAL A 130 6.12 -1.93 -17.22
N ARG A 131 5.52 -2.87 -16.51
CA ARG A 131 5.87 -3.16 -15.12
C ARG A 131 6.65 -4.47 -15.05
N ILE A 132 7.78 -4.41 -14.38
CA ILE A 132 8.55 -5.57 -13.99
C ILE A 132 8.67 -5.65 -12.45
N ASN A 133 8.94 -6.85 -11.94
CA ASN A 133 9.30 -7.07 -10.54
C ASN A 133 10.74 -7.56 -10.47
N PRO A 134 11.69 -6.80 -9.89
CA PRO A 134 13.09 -7.21 -9.74
C PRO A 134 13.27 -8.59 -9.12
N GLY A 135 12.37 -8.96 -8.19
CA GLY A 135 12.42 -10.23 -7.49
C GLY A 135 12.20 -11.46 -8.36
N ASN A 136 11.50 -11.30 -9.48
CA ASN A 136 11.19 -12.38 -10.41
C ASN A 136 11.49 -12.08 -11.89
N TYR A 137 12.08 -10.91 -12.17
CA TYR A 137 12.57 -10.59 -13.50
C TYR A 137 13.90 -11.30 -13.74
N ASN A 138 13.91 -12.21 -14.69
CA ASN A 138 15.05 -13.09 -14.93
C ASN A 138 16.07 -12.38 -15.82
N ASP A 139 16.78 -11.38 -15.26
CA ASP A 139 17.79 -10.63 -16.00
C ASP A 139 19.00 -11.51 -16.30
N ARG A 140 19.21 -11.79 -17.58
CA ARG A 140 20.36 -12.56 -18.08
C ARG A 140 21.01 -11.82 -19.24
N GLY A 141 22.31 -11.54 -19.11
CA GLY A 141 23.10 -11.02 -20.20
C GLY A 141 22.66 -9.65 -20.74
N GLY A 142 22.21 -8.73 -19.86
CA GLY A 142 21.82 -7.38 -20.26
C GLY A 142 20.40 -7.28 -20.83
N SER A 143 19.52 -8.21 -20.48
CA SER A 143 18.11 -8.17 -20.93
C SER A 143 17.37 -6.95 -20.40
N PHE A 144 17.77 -6.41 -19.24
CA PHE A 144 17.15 -5.21 -18.69
C PHE A 144 17.58 -3.96 -19.48
N GLU A 145 18.86 -3.81 -19.81
CA GLU A 145 19.34 -2.71 -20.65
C GLU A 145 18.69 -2.74 -22.05
N ALA A 146 18.50 -3.93 -22.62
CA ALA A 146 17.78 -4.09 -23.89
C ALA A 146 16.30 -3.64 -23.79
N LEU A 147 15.63 -3.93 -22.67
CA LEU A 147 14.27 -3.44 -22.40
C LEU A 147 14.25 -1.90 -22.28
N LEU A 148 15.22 -1.28 -21.59
CA LEU A 148 15.31 0.18 -21.48
C LEU A 148 15.41 0.84 -22.86
N GLU A 149 16.22 0.27 -23.76
CA GLU A 149 16.36 0.77 -25.13
C GLU A 149 15.06 0.66 -25.93
N LYS A 150 14.31 -0.44 -25.78
CA LYS A 150 13.00 -0.60 -26.43
C LYS A 150 11.98 0.40 -25.89
N CYS A 151 11.91 0.58 -24.57
CA CYS A 151 11.07 1.59 -23.95
C CYS A 151 11.44 3.02 -24.39
N ARG A 152 12.75 3.29 -24.60
CA ARG A 152 13.22 4.58 -25.12
C ARG A 152 12.68 4.85 -26.52
N ARG A 153 12.75 3.86 -27.41
CA ARG A 153 12.27 3.99 -28.80
C ARG A 153 10.76 4.14 -28.89
N SER A 154 10.01 3.38 -28.10
CA SER A 154 8.53 3.42 -28.14
C SER A 154 7.92 4.59 -27.36
N GLY A 155 8.69 5.22 -26.47
CA GLY A 155 8.15 6.22 -25.54
C GLY A 155 7.52 5.64 -24.28
N ALA A 156 7.54 4.32 -24.09
CA ALA A 156 6.98 3.67 -22.92
C ALA A 156 7.71 4.05 -21.63
N ALA A 157 6.94 4.20 -20.53
CA ALA A 157 7.50 4.30 -19.19
C ALA A 157 7.80 2.89 -18.63
N LEU A 158 8.67 2.82 -17.64
CA LEU A 158 8.96 1.59 -16.93
C LEU A 158 8.50 1.72 -15.47
N ARG A 159 7.84 0.70 -14.91
CA ARG A 159 7.65 0.60 -13.46
C ARG A 159 8.47 -0.53 -12.87
N ILE A 160 9.37 -0.17 -11.96
CA ILE A 160 10.06 -1.10 -11.08
C ILE A 160 9.16 -1.34 -9.87
N GLY A 161 8.53 -2.51 -9.82
CA GLY A 161 7.50 -2.83 -8.81
C GLY A 161 7.94 -3.95 -7.89
N VAL A 162 8.47 -3.59 -6.71
CA VAL A 162 8.89 -4.53 -5.67
C VAL A 162 7.71 -4.87 -4.78
N ASN A 163 7.53 -6.16 -4.48
CA ASN A 163 6.56 -6.65 -3.52
C ASN A 163 7.28 -7.37 -2.37
N HIS A 164 6.86 -7.10 -1.15
CA HIS A 164 7.25 -7.85 0.03
C HIS A 164 6.91 -9.35 -0.17
N GLY A 165 7.80 -10.23 0.22
CA GLY A 165 7.64 -11.67 0.05
C GLY A 165 8.05 -12.22 -1.33
N SER A 166 8.36 -11.35 -2.32
CA SER A 166 8.80 -11.78 -3.65
C SER A 166 10.13 -11.15 -4.07
N LEU A 167 11.05 -11.00 -3.13
CA LEU A 167 12.42 -10.57 -3.40
C LEU A 167 13.24 -11.70 -4.03
N SER A 168 14.28 -11.35 -4.77
CA SER A 168 15.21 -12.36 -5.32
C SER A 168 15.94 -13.10 -4.20
N PRO A 169 16.35 -14.37 -4.41
CA PRO A 169 17.14 -15.11 -3.42
C PRO A 169 18.40 -14.37 -2.97
N LYS A 170 19.04 -13.65 -3.88
CA LYS A 170 20.19 -12.78 -3.58
C LYS A 170 19.83 -11.71 -2.53
N MET A 171 18.71 -10.99 -2.73
CA MET A 171 18.28 -9.94 -1.81
C MET A 171 17.83 -10.50 -0.47
N VAL A 172 17.10 -11.62 -0.47
CA VAL A 172 16.72 -12.30 0.78
C VAL A 172 17.95 -12.77 1.56
N GLY A 173 18.98 -13.29 0.87
CA GLY A 173 20.23 -13.72 1.52
C GLY A 173 21.01 -12.56 2.14
N LEU A 174 21.04 -11.39 1.49
CA LEU A 174 21.79 -10.22 1.95
C LEU A 174 21.04 -9.41 3.02
N TYR A 175 19.76 -9.18 2.84
CA TYR A 175 18.97 -8.23 3.63
C TYR A 175 17.81 -8.88 4.40
N GLY A 176 17.42 -10.11 4.05
CA GLY A 176 16.16 -10.70 4.47
C GLY A 176 14.97 -10.16 3.66
N ASP A 177 13.77 -10.63 4.01
CA ASP A 177 12.51 -10.11 3.46
C ASP A 177 12.05 -8.91 4.32
N THR A 178 12.73 -7.79 4.16
CA THR A 178 12.64 -6.59 4.99
C THR A 178 12.47 -5.32 4.13
N PRO A 179 12.09 -4.18 4.72
CA PRO A 179 12.08 -2.90 4.02
C PRO A 179 13.43 -2.58 3.33
N GLU A 180 14.56 -2.86 3.98
CA GLU A 180 15.90 -2.66 3.43
C GLU A 180 16.13 -3.51 2.17
N GLY A 181 15.72 -4.78 2.22
CA GLY A 181 15.80 -5.69 1.07
C GLY A 181 14.92 -5.23 -0.09
N MET A 182 13.72 -4.74 0.20
CA MET A 182 12.84 -4.17 -0.81
C MET A 182 13.47 -2.94 -1.49
N VAL A 183 14.01 -2.03 -0.69
CA VAL A 183 14.62 -0.78 -1.19
C VAL A 183 15.86 -1.07 -2.03
N GLU A 184 16.78 -1.91 -1.54
CA GLU A 184 17.99 -2.22 -2.29
C GLU A 184 17.69 -2.98 -3.59
N SER A 185 16.66 -3.85 -3.59
CA SER A 185 16.15 -4.50 -4.80
C SER A 185 15.71 -3.49 -5.88
N ALA A 186 15.07 -2.38 -5.49
CA ALA A 186 14.73 -1.32 -6.44
C ALA A 186 15.96 -0.48 -6.82
N MET A 187 16.80 -0.11 -5.86
CA MET A 187 17.97 0.75 -6.09
C MET A 187 18.98 0.12 -7.06
N GLU A 188 19.14 -1.21 -7.05
CA GLU A 188 19.96 -1.88 -8.09
C GLU A 188 19.49 -1.50 -9.50
N TYR A 189 18.19 -1.63 -9.78
CA TYR A 189 17.63 -1.32 -11.10
C TYR A 189 17.60 0.18 -11.39
N LEU A 190 17.39 1.02 -10.38
CA LEU A 190 17.44 2.48 -10.54
C LEU A 190 18.85 2.97 -10.91
N ARG A 191 19.89 2.39 -10.33
CA ARG A 191 21.28 2.69 -10.70
C ARG A 191 21.59 2.31 -12.14
N ILE A 192 21.01 1.19 -12.64
CA ILE A 192 21.10 0.83 -14.07
C ILE A 192 20.36 1.86 -14.91
N CYS A 193 19.11 2.20 -14.59
CA CYS A 193 18.35 3.23 -15.33
C CYS A 193 19.12 4.55 -15.42
N ARG A 194 19.72 5.01 -14.31
CA ARG A 194 20.54 6.23 -14.28
C ARG A 194 21.80 6.12 -15.15
N ARG A 195 22.51 5.00 -15.08
CA ARG A 195 23.69 4.72 -15.90
C ARG A 195 23.36 4.75 -17.40
N GLU A 196 22.21 4.16 -17.76
CA GLU A 196 21.75 4.12 -19.15
C GLU A 196 21.04 5.43 -19.60
N GLY A 197 20.90 6.43 -18.72
CA GLY A 197 20.20 7.68 -19.02
C GLY A 197 18.71 7.48 -19.32
N PHE A 198 18.05 6.53 -18.64
CA PHE A 198 16.61 6.26 -18.79
C PHE A 198 15.83 6.85 -17.63
N ASP A 199 15.06 7.92 -17.90
CA ASP A 199 14.40 8.74 -16.88
C ASP A 199 12.89 8.46 -16.70
N ARG A 200 12.25 7.76 -17.62
CA ARG A 200 10.82 7.46 -17.55
C ARG A 200 10.52 6.27 -16.63
N VAL A 201 10.90 6.41 -15.37
CA VAL A 201 10.80 5.35 -14.35
C VAL A 201 9.79 5.74 -13.28
N VAL A 202 8.97 4.77 -12.86
CA VAL A 202 8.05 4.83 -11.72
C VAL A 202 8.41 3.69 -10.77
N ILE A 203 8.34 3.91 -9.45
CA ILE A 203 8.70 2.86 -8.48
C ILE A 203 7.50 2.54 -7.57
N SER A 204 7.40 1.29 -7.16
CA SER A 204 6.45 0.88 -6.12
C SER A 204 7.07 -0.13 -5.16
N MET A 205 6.76 0.05 -3.85
CA MET A 205 7.14 -0.80 -2.72
C MET A 205 5.88 -1.34 -2.06
N LYS A 206 5.35 -2.46 -2.54
CA LYS A 206 4.05 -2.94 -2.07
C LYS A 206 4.18 -4.02 -1.01
N SER A 207 3.29 -3.97 -0.02
CA SER A 207 3.12 -5.00 1.00
C SER A 207 1.65 -5.05 1.44
N SER A 208 1.20 -6.20 1.92
CA SER A 208 -0.08 -6.35 2.64
C SER A 208 0.04 -5.84 4.08
N ASN A 209 1.26 -5.75 4.62
CA ASN A 209 1.58 -5.12 5.89
C ASN A 209 1.82 -3.62 5.69
N THR A 210 0.91 -2.80 6.19
CA THR A 210 0.95 -1.33 6.02
C THR A 210 2.20 -0.71 6.63
N ARG A 211 2.72 -1.20 7.76
CA ARG A 211 3.96 -0.72 8.38
C ARG A 211 5.16 -1.00 7.47
N VAL A 212 5.31 -2.23 7.01
CA VAL A 212 6.39 -2.60 6.06
C VAL A 212 6.34 -1.74 4.81
N MET A 213 5.14 -1.53 4.25
CA MET A 213 4.94 -0.69 3.08
C MET A 213 5.40 0.74 3.34
N VAL A 214 4.90 1.40 4.38
CA VAL A 214 5.21 2.80 4.69
C VAL A 214 6.69 2.99 4.97
N HIS A 215 7.30 2.12 5.78
CA HIS A 215 8.73 2.19 6.08
C HIS A 215 9.59 1.99 4.84
N ALA A 216 9.24 1.04 3.95
CA ALA A 216 9.96 0.81 2.70
C ALA A 216 9.90 2.02 1.76
N TYR A 217 8.75 2.68 1.61
CA TYR A 217 8.65 3.90 0.81
C TYR A 217 9.43 5.07 1.40
N ARG A 218 9.36 5.30 2.71
CA ARG A 218 10.12 6.35 3.39
C ARG A 218 11.63 6.14 3.20
N MET A 219 12.09 4.91 3.40
CA MET A 219 13.49 4.55 3.21
C MET A 219 13.94 4.67 1.75
N LEU A 220 13.09 4.28 0.80
CA LEU A 220 13.35 4.46 -0.63
C LEU A 220 13.51 5.94 -1.00
N VAL A 221 12.62 6.80 -0.48
CA VAL A 221 12.71 8.27 -0.71
C VAL A 221 14.04 8.81 -0.20
N ALA A 222 14.45 8.43 1.01
CA ALA A 222 15.73 8.84 1.59
C ALA A 222 16.92 8.32 0.75
N ALA A 223 16.89 7.05 0.35
CA ALA A 223 17.96 6.44 -0.45
C ALA A 223 18.07 7.09 -1.84
N MET A 224 16.94 7.35 -2.51
CA MET A 224 16.91 8.07 -3.78
C MET A 224 17.45 9.49 -3.63
N HIS A 225 17.06 10.21 -2.58
CA HIS A 225 17.54 11.56 -2.31
C HIS A 225 19.06 11.60 -2.15
N LEU A 226 19.63 10.67 -1.37
CA LEU A 226 21.09 10.54 -1.18
C LEU A 226 21.86 10.27 -2.49
N GLU A 227 21.23 9.61 -3.45
CA GLU A 227 21.83 9.33 -4.75
C GLU A 227 21.42 10.34 -5.84
N GLY A 228 20.71 11.43 -5.50
CA GLY A 228 20.27 12.46 -6.45
C GLY A 228 19.20 11.96 -7.43
N MET A 229 18.32 11.06 -6.98
CA MET A 229 17.21 10.53 -7.76
C MET A 229 15.88 11.08 -7.25
N ASP A 230 14.96 11.40 -8.16
CA ASP A 230 13.67 12.03 -7.87
C ASP A 230 12.50 11.36 -8.62
N TYR A 231 12.62 10.06 -8.91
CA TYR A 231 11.59 9.31 -9.64
C TYR A 231 10.23 9.31 -8.93
N PRO A 232 9.09 9.40 -9.68
CA PRO A 232 7.76 9.35 -9.11
C PRO A 232 7.42 7.97 -8.54
N LEU A 233 6.51 7.97 -7.55
CA LEU A 233 6.13 6.81 -6.78
C LEU A 233 4.67 6.41 -7.02
N HIS A 234 4.45 5.10 -7.21
CA HIS A 234 3.14 4.48 -7.26
C HIS A 234 2.83 3.78 -5.95
N LEU A 235 1.87 4.32 -5.19
CA LEU A 235 1.49 3.79 -3.89
C LEU A 235 0.38 2.72 -4.01
N GLY A 236 0.34 1.81 -3.05
CA GLY A 236 -0.75 0.86 -2.91
C GLY A 236 -0.44 -0.23 -1.90
N VAL A 237 -1.43 -0.56 -1.09
CA VAL A 237 -1.42 -1.76 -0.25
C VAL A 237 -1.83 -2.94 -1.12
N THR A 238 -1.07 -4.05 -1.09
CA THR A 238 -1.48 -5.28 -1.76
C THR A 238 -2.41 -6.07 -0.86
N GLU A 239 -3.27 -6.88 -1.47
CA GLU A 239 -4.13 -7.84 -0.77
C GLU A 239 -4.90 -7.19 0.39
N ALA A 240 -5.48 -6.01 0.13
CA ALA A 240 -6.19 -5.25 1.17
C ALA A 240 -7.51 -5.90 1.62
N GLY A 241 -8.03 -6.85 0.85
CA GLY A 241 -9.31 -7.50 1.13
C GLY A 241 -10.48 -6.83 0.41
N SER A 242 -11.67 -6.93 0.97
CA SER A 242 -12.92 -6.44 0.38
C SER A 242 -13.72 -5.58 1.35
N GLY A 243 -14.73 -4.88 0.85
CA GLY A 243 -15.66 -4.10 1.67
C GLY A 243 -15.00 -2.90 2.32
N LEU A 244 -15.55 -2.49 3.45
CA LEU A 244 -15.06 -1.33 4.19
C LEU A 244 -13.66 -1.56 4.77
N GLU A 245 -13.38 -2.77 5.24
CA GLU A 245 -12.06 -3.14 5.79
C GLU A 245 -10.92 -2.96 4.77
N GLY A 246 -11.13 -3.40 3.52
CA GLY A 246 -10.15 -3.23 2.45
C GLY A 246 -9.93 -1.76 2.10
N ARG A 247 -10.98 -0.96 2.13
CA ARG A 247 -10.92 0.50 1.93
C ARG A 247 -10.16 1.18 3.05
N ILE A 248 -10.49 0.88 4.31
CA ILE A 248 -9.78 1.39 5.50
C ILE A 248 -8.29 1.01 5.43
N LYS A 249 -7.97 -0.25 5.16
CA LYS A 249 -6.57 -0.71 5.06
C LYS A 249 -5.79 0.03 3.98
N SER A 250 -6.42 0.27 2.83
CA SER A 250 -5.83 1.05 1.73
C SER A 250 -5.63 2.52 2.13
N ALA A 251 -6.63 3.14 2.78
CA ALA A 251 -6.56 4.51 3.24
C ALA A 251 -5.49 4.71 4.32
N VAL A 252 -5.35 3.76 5.27
CA VAL A 252 -4.28 3.77 6.28
C VAL A 252 -2.89 3.75 5.63
N GLY A 253 -2.63 2.81 4.72
CA GLY A 253 -1.29 2.68 4.12
C GLY A 253 -0.96 3.78 3.10
N ILE A 254 -1.87 4.07 2.17
CA ILE A 254 -1.69 5.12 1.16
C ILE A 254 -1.74 6.50 1.82
N GLY A 255 -2.70 6.72 2.71
CA GLY A 255 -2.88 7.98 3.43
C GLY A 255 -1.66 8.36 4.26
N ALA A 256 -1.00 7.40 4.92
CA ALA A 256 0.22 7.65 5.66
C ALA A 256 1.31 8.32 4.81
N LEU A 257 1.50 7.85 3.57
CA LEU A 257 2.50 8.41 2.67
C LEU A 257 2.05 9.73 2.04
N LEU A 258 0.78 9.88 1.70
CA LEU A 258 0.25 11.15 1.20
C LEU A 258 0.30 12.23 2.29
N ALA A 259 0.06 11.91 3.55
CA ALA A 259 0.27 12.80 4.69
C ALA A 259 1.73 13.25 4.81
N ASP A 260 2.69 12.38 4.48
CA ASP A 260 4.11 12.74 4.40
C ASP A 260 4.47 13.52 3.11
N GLY A 261 3.50 13.79 2.22
CA GLY A 261 3.70 14.43 0.93
C GLY A 261 4.35 13.54 -0.13
N VAL A 262 4.28 12.24 0.04
CA VAL A 262 4.90 11.22 -0.82
C VAL A 262 3.83 10.51 -1.63
N GLY A 263 4.01 10.46 -2.96
CA GLY A 263 3.16 9.71 -3.88
C GLY A 263 2.69 10.51 -5.09
N ASP A 264 2.73 9.88 -6.26
CA ASP A 264 2.41 10.51 -7.54
C ASP A 264 1.30 9.78 -8.30
N THR A 265 1.10 8.50 -8.00
CA THR A 265 -0.03 7.71 -8.47
C THR A 265 -0.37 6.63 -7.44
N ILE A 266 -1.65 6.25 -7.37
CA ILE A 266 -2.11 5.26 -6.40
C ILE A 266 -2.98 4.17 -7.05
N ARG A 267 -3.03 2.99 -6.41
CA ARG A 267 -4.04 1.98 -6.63
C ARG A 267 -4.55 1.43 -5.31
N VAL A 268 -5.84 1.50 -5.11
CA VAL A 268 -6.55 0.71 -4.10
C VAL A 268 -6.76 -0.69 -4.68
N SER A 269 -6.40 -1.75 -3.94
CA SER A 269 -6.48 -3.14 -4.41
C SER A 269 -7.55 -3.89 -3.62
N LEU A 270 -8.74 -4.06 -4.19
CA LEU A 270 -9.89 -4.70 -3.52
C LEU A 270 -10.21 -6.05 -4.18
N THR A 271 -10.62 -7.01 -3.38
CA THR A 271 -11.20 -8.27 -3.85
C THR A 271 -12.67 -8.03 -4.24
N GLU A 272 -12.86 -7.18 -5.26
CA GLU A 272 -14.13 -6.69 -5.81
C GLU A 272 -13.96 -6.43 -7.31
N PRO A 273 -15.04 -6.16 -8.06
CA PRO A 273 -14.91 -5.66 -9.44
C PRO A 273 -13.98 -4.44 -9.50
N PRO A 274 -13.00 -4.41 -10.44
CA PRO A 274 -11.93 -3.40 -10.46
C PRO A 274 -12.42 -1.95 -10.57
N GLU A 275 -13.57 -1.72 -11.18
CA GLU A 275 -14.20 -0.40 -11.26
C GLU A 275 -14.52 0.19 -9.87
N ASN A 276 -14.74 -0.65 -8.84
CA ASN A 276 -14.99 -0.23 -7.46
C ASN A 276 -13.74 0.33 -6.75
N GLU A 277 -12.55 0.03 -7.26
CA GLU A 277 -11.28 0.58 -6.75
C GLU A 277 -11.18 2.09 -6.98
N ILE A 278 -11.75 2.59 -8.08
CA ILE A 278 -11.59 3.98 -8.51
C ILE A 278 -12.24 4.98 -7.57
N PRO A 279 -13.53 4.86 -7.17
CA PRO A 279 -14.12 5.78 -6.20
C PRO A 279 -13.37 5.81 -4.86
N ALA A 280 -12.92 4.66 -4.37
CA ALA A 280 -12.13 4.58 -3.13
C ALA A 280 -10.77 5.29 -3.28
N ALA A 281 -10.08 5.11 -4.40
CA ALA A 281 -8.83 5.79 -4.67
C ALA A 281 -9.03 7.32 -4.82
N GLN A 282 -10.09 7.74 -5.50
CA GLN A 282 -10.46 9.16 -5.64
C GLN A 282 -10.78 9.81 -4.28
N ALA A 283 -11.49 9.11 -3.39
CA ALA A 283 -11.77 9.61 -2.04
C ALA A 283 -10.49 9.90 -1.27
N ILE A 284 -9.50 8.98 -1.32
CA ILE A 284 -8.19 9.20 -0.69
C ILE A 284 -7.47 10.40 -1.30
N THR A 285 -7.38 10.47 -2.63
CA THR A 285 -6.64 11.57 -3.28
C THR A 285 -7.30 12.92 -3.08
N ALA A 286 -8.64 13.00 -3.11
CA ALA A 286 -9.39 14.22 -2.89
C ALA A 286 -9.22 14.75 -1.46
N HIS A 287 -9.18 13.87 -0.45
CA HIS A 287 -8.94 14.24 0.94
C HIS A 287 -7.63 15.02 1.11
N PHE A 288 -6.53 14.52 0.54
CA PHE A 288 -5.23 15.19 0.61
C PHE A 288 -5.09 16.38 -0.34
N ALA A 289 -5.79 16.38 -1.48
CA ALA A 289 -5.80 17.52 -2.39
C ALA A 289 -6.50 18.73 -1.76
N ALA A 290 -7.61 18.54 -1.05
CA ALA A 290 -8.31 19.58 -0.31
C ALA A 290 -7.43 20.19 0.79
N ALA A 291 -6.71 19.35 1.53
CA ALA A 291 -5.75 19.77 2.53
C ALA A 291 -4.60 20.61 1.92
N THR A 292 -4.05 20.18 0.79
CA THR A 292 -2.93 20.88 0.13
C THR A 292 -3.34 22.24 -0.46
N ALA A 293 -4.60 22.43 -0.80
CA ALA A 293 -5.13 23.68 -1.36
C ALA A 293 -5.34 24.77 -0.30
N SER A 294 -5.35 24.45 0.99
CA SER A 294 -5.43 25.42 2.06
C SER A 294 -4.13 26.22 2.14
N GLU A 295 -4.22 27.56 2.16
CA GLU A 295 -3.06 28.46 2.19
C GLU A 295 -2.25 28.29 3.48
N GLY A 296 -0.95 28.07 3.36
CA GLY A 296 0.04 28.09 4.44
C GLY A 296 1.19 27.15 4.18
N THR A 297 2.40 27.58 4.49
CA THR A 297 3.55 26.69 4.69
C THR A 297 3.39 26.05 6.06
N PHE A 298 2.88 24.81 6.10
CA PHE A 298 2.86 24.07 7.35
C PHE A 298 4.10 23.15 7.45
N ARG A 299 4.61 23.04 8.65
CA ARG A 299 5.64 22.06 8.95
C ARG A 299 4.96 20.70 9.14
N ARG A 300 5.46 19.65 8.50
CA ARG A 300 4.84 18.32 8.58
C ARG A 300 4.97 17.63 9.95
N GLY A 301 5.59 18.31 10.93
CA GLY A 301 5.79 17.73 12.26
C GLY A 301 6.58 16.41 12.22
N GLN A 302 7.45 16.25 11.23
CA GLN A 302 8.23 15.02 11.06
C GLN A 302 9.22 14.78 12.20
N GLU A 303 9.55 15.82 12.95
CA GLU A 303 10.33 15.74 14.19
C GLU A 303 9.65 14.84 15.26
N ALA A 304 8.32 14.61 15.15
CA ALA A 304 7.62 13.61 15.96
C ALA A 304 8.03 12.18 15.63
N LEU A 305 8.54 11.95 14.43
CA LEU A 305 8.96 10.61 13.97
C LEU A 305 10.30 10.28 14.60
N ARG A 306 10.29 9.51 15.68
CA ARG A 306 11.51 9.01 16.34
C ARG A 306 12.30 8.09 15.43
N GLU A 307 11.58 7.27 14.65
CA GLU A 307 12.16 6.34 13.68
C GLU A 307 11.24 6.27 12.45
N PRO A 308 11.54 7.03 11.36
CA PRO A 308 10.68 7.04 10.17
C PRO A 308 10.69 5.72 9.40
N PHE A 309 11.65 4.83 9.65
CA PHE A 309 11.89 3.60 8.89
C PHE A 309 11.54 2.33 9.65
N ALA A 310 11.16 2.44 10.94
CA ALA A 310 10.76 1.32 11.77
C ALA A 310 9.70 1.75 12.78
N TYR A 311 8.91 0.80 13.25
CA TYR A 311 7.94 1.08 14.31
C TYR A 311 8.64 1.42 15.62
N SER A 312 8.30 2.58 16.16
CA SER A 312 8.81 3.02 17.48
C SER A 312 7.70 3.71 18.25
N ARG A 313 7.21 3.04 19.28
CA ARG A 313 6.15 3.61 20.12
C ARG A 313 6.65 4.77 20.97
N ARG A 314 5.85 5.83 21.09
CA ARG A 314 6.06 6.93 22.02
C ARG A 314 6.05 6.39 23.46
N LEU A 315 7.04 6.77 24.25
CA LEU A 315 7.13 6.39 25.66
C LEU A 315 6.14 7.22 26.48
N THR A 316 5.11 6.57 26.99
CA THR A 316 4.08 7.18 27.82
C THR A 316 3.96 6.47 29.17
N ALA A 317 3.44 7.18 30.17
CA ALA A 317 3.07 6.56 31.44
C ALA A 317 1.81 5.71 31.25
N SER A 318 1.63 4.67 32.05
CA SER A 318 0.38 3.91 32.09
C SER A 318 -0.61 4.59 33.05
N VAL A 319 -1.83 4.80 32.61
CA VAL A 319 -2.97 5.22 33.41
C VAL A 319 -4.08 4.19 33.21
N GLY A 320 -4.29 3.30 34.17
CA GLY A 320 -5.14 2.13 33.96
C GLY A 320 -4.64 1.26 32.80
N ARG A 321 -5.50 1.04 31.82
CA ARG A 321 -5.22 0.24 30.61
C ARG A 321 -4.72 1.07 29.43
N ILE A 322 -4.54 2.38 29.56
CA ILE A 322 -4.08 3.26 28.49
C ILE A 322 -2.63 3.72 28.74
N GLY A 323 -1.84 3.82 27.67
CA GLY A 323 -0.43 4.19 27.72
C GLY A 323 0.51 3.04 28.06
N GLY A 324 1.79 3.33 28.17
CA GLY A 324 2.84 2.33 28.36
C GLY A 324 2.88 1.31 27.23
N ASP A 325 2.92 0.03 27.59
CA ASP A 325 2.93 -1.09 26.63
C ASP A 325 1.52 -1.59 26.26
N ASN A 326 0.47 -0.99 26.84
CA ASN A 326 -0.90 -1.41 26.55
C ASN A 326 -1.30 -1.09 25.09
N PRO A 327 -2.10 -1.93 24.43
CA PRO A 327 -2.62 -1.61 23.11
C PRO A 327 -3.52 -0.36 23.17
N PRO A 328 -3.58 0.41 22.07
CA PRO A 328 -4.45 1.60 22.03
C PRO A 328 -5.92 1.26 22.30
N LEU A 329 -6.60 2.13 23.06
CA LEU A 329 -8.02 2.01 23.40
C LEU A 329 -8.89 2.95 22.57
N LEU A 330 -10.17 2.56 22.41
CA LEU A 330 -11.21 3.47 21.97
C LEU A 330 -11.67 4.35 23.13
N ARG A 331 -12.13 5.57 22.85
CA ARG A 331 -12.72 6.45 23.88
C ARG A 331 -13.88 5.77 24.63
N SER A 332 -14.68 4.99 23.92
CA SER A 332 -15.85 4.26 24.46
C SER A 332 -15.48 3.09 25.39
N GLU A 333 -14.23 2.61 25.35
CA GLU A 333 -13.75 1.51 26.18
C GLU A 333 -13.19 1.95 27.54
N LEU A 334 -13.06 3.27 27.77
CA LEU A 334 -12.52 3.77 29.04
C LEU A 334 -13.44 3.42 30.20
N LEU A 335 -12.84 2.86 31.27
CA LEU A 335 -13.52 2.64 32.55
C LEU A 335 -13.68 3.97 33.32
N ALA A 336 -14.45 3.96 34.41
CA ALA A 336 -14.77 5.16 35.17
C ALA A 336 -13.53 5.91 35.66
N ASP A 337 -12.55 5.21 36.21
CA ASP A 337 -11.29 5.77 36.70
C ASP A 337 -10.39 6.33 35.55
N GLU A 338 -10.44 5.72 34.38
CA GLU A 338 -9.75 6.22 33.17
C GLU A 338 -10.49 7.44 32.59
N ALA A 339 -11.81 7.45 32.66
CA ALA A 339 -12.62 8.61 32.27
C ALA A 339 -12.38 9.79 33.24
N ASP A 340 -12.26 9.55 34.54
CA ASP A 340 -11.87 10.55 35.53
C ASP A 340 -10.46 11.07 35.25
N ALA A 341 -9.52 10.18 34.89
CA ALA A 341 -8.15 10.57 34.49
C ALA A 341 -8.12 11.41 33.21
N LEU A 342 -9.08 11.28 32.33
CA LEU A 342 -9.28 12.14 31.17
C LEU A 342 -9.73 13.54 31.62
N HIS A 343 -10.67 13.65 32.56
CA HIS A 343 -11.18 14.92 33.06
C HIS A 343 -10.17 15.68 33.92
N ASP A 344 -9.36 15.01 34.72
CA ASP A 344 -8.33 15.62 35.56
C ASP A 344 -7.00 15.88 34.85
N GLY A 345 -6.91 15.50 33.55
CA GLY A 345 -5.75 15.78 32.70
C GLY A 345 -4.59 14.82 32.82
N ARG A 346 -4.72 13.67 33.54
CA ARG A 346 -3.69 12.61 33.55
C ARG A 346 -3.61 11.87 32.21
N ILE A 347 -4.69 11.87 31.43
CA ILE A 347 -4.72 11.43 30.04
C ILE A 347 -4.89 12.69 29.15
N ALA A 348 -4.02 12.87 28.18
CA ALA A 348 -4.10 14.01 27.26
C ALA A 348 -5.03 13.68 26.10
N VAL A 349 -5.92 14.64 25.74
CA VAL A 349 -6.69 14.58 24.49
C VAL A 349 -6.12 15.63 23.55
N ILE A 350 -5.76 15.24 22.35
CA ILE A 350 -5.34 16.16 21.30
C ILE A 350 -6.39 16.13 20.20
N GLU A 351 -7.21 17.20 20.15
CA GLU A 351 -8.22 17.37 19.11
C GLU A 351 -7.62 18.15 17.94
N ALA A 352 -7.75 17.62 16.74
CA ALA A 352 -7.44 18.31 15.50
C ALA A 352 -8.73 18.86 14.89
N VAL A 353 -8.76 20.15 14.61
CA VAL A 353 -9.93 20.86 14.09
C VAL A 353 -9.69 21.46 12.69
N GLY A 354 -8.45 21.64 12.30
CA GLY A 354 -8.07 22.22 11.02
C GLY A 354 -8.07 21.21 9.87
N PRO A 355 -7.68 21.65 8.68
CA PRO A 355 -7.62 20.83 7.48
C PRO A 355 -6.44 19.85 7.45
N HIS A 356 -5.47 19.97 8.36
CA HIS A 356 -4.24 19.19 8.44
C HIS A 356 -4.12 18.46 9.78
N PRO A 357 -4.99 17.49 10.07
CA PRO A 357 -5.04 16.87 11.40
C PRO A 357 -3.76 16.12 11.78
N VAL A 358 -3.10 15.49 10.83
CA VAL A 358 -1.85 14.75 11.08
C VAL A 358 -0.75 15.68 11.56
N GLU A 359 -0.62 16.83 10.93
CA GLU A 359 0.35 17.86 11.28
C GLU A 359 0.04 18.48 12.65
N GLU A 360 -1.23 18.82 12.91
CA GLU A 360 -1.68 19.35 14.21
C GLU A 360 -1.34 18.38 15.35
N TRP A 361 -1.63 17.10 15.17
CA TRP A 361 -1.31 16.07 16.17
C TRP A 361 0.20 15.87 16.34
N ARG A 362 0.95 15.80 15.24
CA ARG A 362 2.42 15.66 15.29
C ARG A 362 3.08 16.83 16.00
N GLU A 363 2.68 18.08 15.69
CA GLU A 363 3.20 19.26 16.36
C GLU A 363 2.87 19.29 17.85
N ALA A 364 1.65 18.90 18.24
CA ALA A 364 1.29 18.81 19.65
C ALA A 364 2.14 17.76 20.39
N ILE A 365 2.39 16.61 19.76
CA ILE A 365 3.25 15.54 20.34
C ILE A 365 4.70 16.01 20.46
N VAL A 366 5.24 16.74 19.46
CA VAL A 366 6.58 17.32 19.53
C VAL A 366 6.70 18.27 20.75
N ARG A 367 5.68 19.14 20.94
CA ARG A 367 5.65 20.04 22.10
C ARG A 367 5.59 19.27 23.43
N MET A 368 4.78 18.23 23.53
CA MET A 368 4.70 17.36 24.71
C MET A 368 6.05 16.68 25.01
N ASP A 369 6.67 16.08 24.00
CA ASP A 369 7.95 15.40 24.16
C ASP A 369 9.08 16.36 24.56
N ALA A 370 9.11 17.57 23.99
CA ALA A 370 10.05 18.62 24.36
C ALA A 370 9.87 19.10 25.82
N ALA A 371 8.63 19.09 26.32
CA ALA A 371 8.32 19.41 27.72
C ALA A 371 8.54 18.22 28.69
N GLY A 372 8.96 17.05 28.19
CA GLY A 372 9.07 15.83 29.00
C GLY A 372 7.73 15.24 29.43
N ASP A 373 6.64 15.65 28.79
CA ASP A 373 5.28 15.18 29.11
C ASP A 373 5.09 13.75 28.61
N ARG A 374 4.87 12.82 29.55
CA ARG A 374 4.71 11.39 29.32
C ARG A 374 3.27 10.91 29.48
N ARG A 375 2.31 11.81 29.56
CA ARG A 375 0.89 11.41 29.60
C ARG A 375 0.54 10.57 28.37
N PRO A 376 -0.32 9.54 28.53
CA PRO A 376 -0.90 8.85 27.39
C PRO A 376 -1.79 9.81 26.60
N VAL A 377 -1.86 9.59 25.28
CA VAL A 377 -2.51 10.49 24.33
C VAL A 377 -3.67 9.79 23.63
N ILE A 378 -4.85 10.38 23.72
CA ILE A 378 -5.99 10.06 22.87
C ILE A 378 -6.09 11.12 21.76
N LEU A 379 -6.03 10.71 20.51
CA LEU A 379 -6.28 11.59 19.37
C LEU A 379 -7.78 11.70 19.13
N LYS A 380 -8.26 12.92 18.96
CA LYS A 380 -9.66 13.23 18.71
C LYS A 380 -9.84 14.00 17.39
N ARG A 381 -10.89 13.64 16.64
CA ARG A 381 -11.38 14.44 15.50
C ARG A 381 -12.87 14.25 15.30
N THR A 382 -13.54 15.36 15.02
CA THR A 382 -14.95 15.40 14.62
C THR A 382 -15.00 15.61 13.10
N TYR A 383 -15.67 14.69 12.40
CA TYR A 383 -15.89 14.77 10.95
C TYR A 383 -17.25 15.42 10.64
N PRO A 384 -17.36 16.16 9.52
CA PRO A 384 -18.64 16.70 9.07
C PRO A 384 -19.62 15.59 8.71
N SER A 385 -20.82 15.95 8.29
CA SER A 385 -21.81 15.02 7.80
C SER A 385 -21.29 14.28 6.57
N CYS A 386 -21.15 12.97 6.66
CA CYS A 386 -20.76 12.09 5.57
C CYS A 386 -21.37 10.70 5.79
N ASP A 387 -21.47 9.91 4.72
CA ASP A 387 -21.87 8.53 4.86
C ASP A 387 -20.79 7.70 5.61
N ARG A 388 -21.14 6.49 6.03
CA ARG A 388 -20.25 5.61 6.81
C ARG A 388 -18.94 5.30 6.06
N THR A 389 -18.98 5.13 4.74
CA THR A 389 -17.79 4.82 3.94
C THR A 389 -16.88 6.03 3.84
N GLU A 390 -17.44 7.19 3.58
CA GLU A 390 -16.70 8.45 3.53
C GLU A 390 -16.04 8.77 4.86
N LEU A 391 -16.79 8.68 5.97
CA LEU A 391 -16.27 8.84 7.34
C LEU A 391 -15.10 7.88 7.59
N ALA A 392 -15.26 6.61 7.25
CA ALA A 392 -14.23 5.59 7.46
C ALA A 392 -12.96 5.88 6.65
N MET A 393 -13.10 6.31 5.40
CA MET A 393 -11.99 6.63 4.52
C MET A 393 -11.21 7.85 5.01
N GLN A 394 -11.91 8.93 5.40
CA GLN A 394 -11.30 10.14 5.94
C GLN A 394 -10.60 9.85 7.28
N ALA A 395 -11.27 9.19 8.21
CA ALA A 395 -10.70 8.82 9.50
C ALA A 395 -9.48 7.89 9.34
N ALA A 396 -9.54 6.92 8.44
CA ALA A 396 -8.42 6.02 8.18
C ALA A 396 -7.20 6.75 7.58
N ALA A 397 -7.43 7.72 6.69
CA ALA A 397 -6.38 8.54 6.10
C ALA A 397 -5.68 9.44 7.14
N ASP A 398 -6.43 9.97 8.11
CA ASP A 398 -5.91 10.85 9.15
C ASP A 398 -5.25 10.07 10.30
N PHE A 399 -5.99 9.17 10.95
CA PHE A 399 -5.50 8.46 12.13
C PHE A 399 -4.47 7.38 11.81
N GLY A 400 -4.54 6.77 10.62
CA GLY A 400 -3.75 5.59 10.28
C GLY A 400 -2.26 5.79 10.47
N VAL A 401 -1.71 6.90 9.99
CA VAL A 401 -0.28 7.21 10.10
C VAL A 401 0.18 7.40 11.54
N MET A 402 -0.66 7.97 12.41
CA MET A 402 -0.34 8.18 13.82
C MET A 402 -0.12 6.87 14.56
N PHE A 403 -0.90 5.83 14.22
CA PHE A 403 -0.75 4.49 14.79
C PHE A 403 0.31 3.64 14.08
N ILE A 404 0.58 3.86 12.79
CA ILE A 404 1.75 3.28 12.10
C ILE A 404 3.04 3.76 12.78
N ASP A 405 3.10 5.04 13.16
CA ASP A 405 4.27 5.65 13.79
C ASP A 405 4.31 5.46 15.32
N GLY A 406 3.26 4.86 15.91
CA GLY A 406 3.20 4.59 17.35
C GLY A 406 3.09 5.83 18.23
N LEU A 407 2.48 6.91 17.74
CA LEU A 407 2.45 8.21 18.39
C LEU A 407 1.28 8.39 19.38
N ALA A 408 0.29 7.50 19.39
CA ALA A 408 -0.91 7.64 20.20
C ALA A 408 -1.29 6.35 20.94
N ASP A 409 -2.00 6.53 22.06
CA ASP A 409 -2.45 5.47 22.97
C ASP A 409 -3.97 5.26 22.90
N GLY A 410 -4.70 6.13 22.21
CA GLY A 410 -6.13 5.99 22.04
C GLY A 410 -6.68 6.77 20.85
N ILE A 411 -7.91 6.40 20.45
CA ILE A 411 -8.61 6.95 19.30
C ILE A 411 -10.03 7.38 19.67
N TRP A 412 -10.43 8.58 19.21
CA TRP A 412 -11.74 9.14 19.42
C TRP A 412 -12.27 9.77 18.12
N ILE A 413 -13.14 9.05 17.44
CA ILE A 413 -13.79 9.50 16.21
C ILE A 413 -15.19 10.00 16.56
N GLU A 414 -15.50 11.25 16.18
CA GLU A 414 -16.85 11.81 16.26
C GLU A 414 -17.38 12.15 14.86
N SER A 415 -18.71 12.11 14.73
CA SER A 415 -19.41 12.54 13.53
C SER A 415 -20.43 13.61 13.89
N ALA A 416 -20.36 14.78 13.26
CA ALA A 416 -21.35 15.83 13.42
C ALA A 416 -22.75 15.44 12.90
N ALA A 417 -22.83 14.43 12.03
CA ALA A 417 -24.08 13.87 11.52
C ALA A 417 -24.80 12.95 12.51
N GLY A 418 -24.21 12.66 13.68
CA GLY A 418 -24.78 11.75 14.66
C GLY A 418 -24.68 10.27 14.26
N THR A 419 -23.59 9.88 13.56
CA THR A 419 -23.30 8.47 13.30
C THR A 419 -23.29 7.69 14.62
N PRO A 420 -23.95 6.51 14.71
CA PRO A 420 -23.99 5.72 15.94
C PRO A 420 -22.59 5.39 16.47
N GLN A 421 -22.42 5.44 17.79
CA GLN A 421 -21.14 5.12 18.44
C GLN A 421 -20.59 3.76 18.02
N ALA A 422 -21.46 2.76 17.88
CA ALA A 422 -21.03 1.44 17.42
C ALA A 422 -20.38 1.44 16.04
N ASP A 423 -20.79 2.33 15.14
CA ASP A 423 -20.19 2.46 13.81
C ASP A 423 -18.83 3.16 13.87
N THR A 424 -18.71 4.24 14.65
CA THR A 424 -17.42 4.93 14.84
C THR A 424 -16.41 4.05 15.57
N ASP A 425 -16.85 3.23 16.54
CA ASP A 425 -16.02 2.24 17.22
C ASP A 425 -15.56 1.13 16.28
N SER A 426 -16.44 0.63 15.42
CA SER A 426 -16.07 -0.36 14.39
C SER A 426 -15.01 0.18 13.46
N ILE A 427 -15.16 1.43 12.98
CA ILE A 427 -14.17 2.12 12.14
C ILE A 427 -12.85 2.27 12.89
N ALA A 428 -12.88 2.69 14.14
CA ALA A 428 -11.68 2.86 14.96
C ALA A 428 -10.91 1.54 15.15
N LEU A 429 -11.61 0.44 15.45
CA LEU A 429 -11.00 -0.89 15.54
C LEU A 429 -10.35 -1.33 14.22
N ASP A 430 -11.01 -1.07 13.10
CA ASP A 430 -10.47 -1.41 11.78
C ASP A 430 -9.22 -0.58 11.45
N ILE A 431 -9.17 0.70 11.83
CA ILE A 431 -7.98 1.56 11.69
C ILE A 431 -6.83 1.03 12.55
N LEU A 432 -7.10 0.69 13.82
CA LEU A 432 -6.08 0.13 14.72
C LEU A 432 -5.55 -1.21 14.20
N GLN A 433 -6.39 -2.06 13.65
CA GLN A 433 -5.99 -3.32 13.04
C GLN A 433 -5.20 -3.11 11.74
N ALA A 434 -5.65 -2.23 10.86
CA ALA A 434 -4.97 -1.90 9.61
C ALA A 434 -3.59 -1.28 9.82
N SER A 435 -3.41 -0.50 10.90
CA SER A 435 -2.11 0.08 11.31
C SER A 435 -1.25 -0.87 12.15
N ARG A 436 -1.71 -2.11 12.40
CA ARG A 436 -1.04 -3.09 13.27
C ARG A 436 -0.84 -2.63 14.72
N ALA A 437 -1.63 -1.67 15.18
CA ALA A 437 -1.57 -1.17 16.56
C ALA A 437 -2.34 -2.07 17.54
N ARG A 438 -3.46 -2.67 17.08
CA ARG A 438 -4.28 -3.60 17.86
C ARG A 438 -5.02 -4.58 16.95
N MET A 439 -4.97 -5.88 17.27
CA MET A 439 -5.70 -6.91 16.54
C MET A 439 -7.02 -7.22 17.27
N SER A 440 -8.16 -6.98 16.64
CA SER A 440 -9.50 -7.15 17.22
C SER A 440 -10.28 -8.33 16.64
N LYS A 441 -9.94 -8.78 15.44
CA LYS A 441 -10.59 -9.88 14.70
C LYS A 441 -9.60 -10.60 13.79
N THR A 442 -10.05 -11.61 13.05
CA THR A 442 -9.24 -12.25 11.99
C THR A 442 -8.88 -11.21 10.93
N GLU A 443 -7.60 -11.17 10.52
CA GLU A 443 -7.16 -10.39 9.36
C GLU A 443 -7.22 -11.28 8.11
N PHE A 444 -7.94 -10.83 7.09
CA PHE A 444 -7.95 -11.49 5.78
C PHE A 444 -7.03 -10.76 4.82
N ILE A 445 -6.05 -11.49 4.28
CA ILE A 445 -5.10 -11.04 3.26
C ILE A 445 -5.56 -11.65 1.94
N SER A 446 -6.29 -10.90 1.11
CA SER A 446 -6.83 -11.44 -0.12
C SER A 446 -6.48 -10.57 -1.33
N CYS A 447 -6.04 -11.23 -2.40
CA CYS A 447 -5.67 -10.54 -3.62
C CYS A 447 -6.91 -9.99 -4.36
N PRO A 448 -6.76 -8.92 -5.14
CA PRO A 448 -7.89 -8.32 -5.87
C PRO A 448 -8.40 -9.18 -7.03
N GLY A 449 -7.67 -10.27 -7.36
CA GLY A 449 -7.87 -11.00 -8.60
C GLY A 449 -7.17 -10.33 -9.78
N CYS A 450 -6.88 -11.13 -10.79
CA CYS A 450 -6.32 -10.70 -12.08
C CYS A 450 -6.52 -11.83 -13.08
N GLY A 451 -6.04 -11.69 -14.32
CA GLY A 451 -6.14 -12.72 -15.35
C GLY A 451 -5.48 -14.07 -15.00
N ARG A 452 -4.82 -14.20 -13.84
CA ARG A 452 -4.23 -15.44 -13.31
C ARG A 452 -5.10 -16.16 -12.29
N THR A 453 -6.24 -15.59 -11.89
CA THR A 453 -7.13 -16.17 -10.87
C THR A 453 -7.73 -17.49 -11.36
N LEU A 454 -7.67 -18.53 -10.53
CA LEU A 454 -7.98 -19.92 -10.92
C LEU A 454 -9.34 -20.41 -10.42
N TYR A 455 -10.08 -19.59 -9.65
CA TYR A 455 -11.38 -19.93 -9.07
C TYR A 455 -12.19 -18.67 -8.76
N ALA A 456 -13.44 -18.82 -8.35
CA ALA A 456 -14.32 -17.71 -7.95
C ALA A 456 -13.85 -17.08 -6.62
N LEU A 457 -12.82 -16.22 -6.71
CA LEU A 457 -12.08 -15.69 -5.56
C LEU A 457 -12.98 -14.85 -4.63
N GLN A 458 -13.83 -14.00 -5.18
CA GLN A 458 -14.70 -13.10 -4.40
C GLN A 458 -15.72 -13.91 -3.58
N ASP A 459 -16.37 -14.88 -4.20
CA ASP A 459 -17.36 -15.76 -3.54
C ASP A 459 -16.67 -16.62 -2.45
N THR A 460 -15.51 -17.18 -2.77
CA THR A 460 -14.72 -17.97 -1.82
C THR A 460 -14.30 -17.12 -0.62
N LEU A 461 -13.83 -15.89 -0.82
CA LEU A 461 -13.48 -14.99 0.26
C LEU A 461 -14.68 -14.67 1.16
N ALA A 462 -15.86 -14.46 0.58
CA ALA A 462 -17.09 -14.20 1.36
C ALA A 462 -17.41 -15.38 2.31
N VAL A 463 -17.36 -16.61 1.79
CA VAL A 463 -17.61 -17.82 2.60
C VAL A 463 -16.51 -18.03 3.67
N VAL A 464 -15.25 -17.82 3.33
CA VAL A 464 -14.13 -17.91 4.29
C VAL A 464 -14.28 -16.87 5.40
N LYS A 465 -14.67 -15.65 5.08
CA LYS A 465 -14.93 -14.59 6.08
C LYS A 465 -16.09 -14.95 6.99
N GLU A 466 -17.20 -15.40 6.44
CA GLU A 466 -18.37 -15.83 7.23
C GLU A 466 -18.00 -16.89 8.28
N ARG A 467 -17.21 -17.87 7.88
CA ARG A 467 -16.84 -19.00 8.73
C ARG A 467 -15.74 -18.69 9.75
N LEU A 468 -14.82 -17.74 9.47
CA LEU A 468 -13.56 -17.60 10.21
C LEU A 468 -13.31 -16.21 10.81
N SER A 469 -14.18 -15.21 10.61
CA SER A 469 -13.98 -13.84 11.11
C SER A 469 -13.93 -13.71 12.65
N HIS A 470 -14.43 -14.69 13.38
CA HIS A 470 -14.43 -14.71 14.84
C HIS A 470 -13.07 -15.12 15.47
N LEU A 471 -12.12 -15.59 14.69
CA LEU A 471 -10.82 -16.09 15.18
C LEU A 471 -9.84 -14.92 15.37
N LYS A 472 -9.92 -14.29 16.54
CA LYS A 472 -9.09 -13.10 16.85
C LYS A 472 -7.60 -13.41 16.78
N GLY A 473 -6.86 -12.48 16.18
CA GLY A 473 -5.40 -12.53 16.12
C GLY A 473 -4.82 -13.40 15.01
N LEU A 474 -5.64 -14.19 14.30
CA LEU A 474 -5.18 -14.95 13.13
C LEU A 474 -5.18 -14.10 11.86
N LYS A 475 -4.24 -14.41 10.98
CA LYS A 475 -4.11 -13.85 9.63
C LYS A 475 -4.28 -14.97 8.60
N ILE A 476 -5.33 -14.87 7.80
CA ILE A 476 -5.69 -15.89 6.81
C ILE A 476 -5.58 -15.28 5.41
N ALA A 477 -4.74 -15.89 4.57
CA ALA A 477 -4.60 -15.48 3.18
C ALA A 477 -5.55 -16.25 2.26
N VAL A 478 -6.16 -15.54 1.30
CA VAL A 478 -6.99 -16.12 0.22
C VAL A 478 -6.48 -15.59 -1.11
N MET A 479 -5.73 -16.43 -1.85
CA MET A 479 -4.97 -16.03 -3.02
C MET A 479 -5.44 -16.76 -4.28
N GLY A 480 -5.68 -16.01 -5.35
CA GLY A 480 -6.21 -16.53 -6.62
C GLY A 480 -5.26 -17.47 -7.38
N CYS A 481 -3.94 -17.35 -7.17
CA CYS A 481 -2.94 -18.18 -7.86
C CYS A 481 -1.61 -18.28 -7.12
N ILE A 482 -0.75 -19.20 -7.54
CA ILE A 482 0.59 -19.44 -6.96
C ILE A 482 1.66 -18.43 -7.41
N VAL A 483 1.40 -17.59 -8.40
CA VAL A 483 2.45 -16.73 -9.00
C VAL A 483 3.01 -15.73 -8.00
N ASN A 484 2.13 -15.00 -7.33
CA ASN A 484 2.51 -14.06 -6.26
C ASN A 484 1.99 -14.51 -4.90
N GLY A 485 0.95 -15.36 -4.87
CA GLY A 485 0.23 -15.72 -3.65
C GLY A 485 1.14 -16.13 -2.49
N PRO A 486 2.03 -17.11 -2.63
CA PRO A 486 2.91 -17.55 -1.55
C PRO A 486 3.86 -16.46 -1.02
N GLY A 487 4.27 -15.52 -1.88
CA GLY A 487 5.08 -14.37 -1.48
C GLY A 487 4.25 -13.30 -0.76
N GLU A 488 3.16 -12.88 -1.39
CA GLU A 488 2.32 -11.77 -0.90
C GLU A 488 1.55 -12.12 0.38
N MET A 489 1.39 -13.41 0.70
CA MET A 489 0.87 -13.87 1.98
C MET A 489 1.95 -14.12 3.05
N ALA A 490 3.15 -13.57 2.90
CA ALA A 490 4.29 -13.80 3.79
C ALA A 490 3.99 -13.56 5.28
N ASP A 491 3.03 -12.72 5.56
CA ASP A 491 2.55 -12.30 6.88
C ASP A 491 1.39 -13.18 7.42
N ALA A 492 0.84 -14.07 6.60
CA ALA A 492 -0.30 -14.90 6.97
C ALA A 492 0.11 -16.12 7.80
N ASP A 493 -0.73 -16.46 8.78
CA ASP A 493 -0.56 -17.68 9.57
C ASP A 493 -0.99 -18.91 8.75
N TYR A 494 -2.07 -18.76 7.95
CA TYR A 494 -2.59 -19.79 7.05
C TYR A 494 -2.92 -19.21 5.68
N GLY A 495 -2.79 -20.05 4.64
CA GLY A 495 -3.08 -19.65 3.26
C GLY A 495 -3.95 -20.64 2.50
N TYR A 496 -4.93 -20.11 1.78
CA TYR A 496 -5.78 -20.78 0.81
C TYR A 496 -5.40 -20.24 -0.58
N VAL A 497 -4.70 -21.05 -1.38
CA VAL A 497 -4.05 -20.58 -2.62
C VAL A 497 -4.46 -21.44 -3.81
N GLY A 498 -4.96 -20.81 -4.87
CA GLY A 498 -5.28 -21.48 -6.13
C GLY A 498 -4.03 -22.10 -6.77
N ALA A 499 -4.03 -23.41 -6.99
CA ALA A 499 -2.91 -24.16 -7.54
C ALA A 499 -3.12 -24.52 -9.03
N ALA A 500 -4.35 -24.88 -9.39
CA ALA A 500 -4.82 -25.13 -10.74
C ALA A 500 -6.34 -24.86 -10.79
N PRO A 501 -6.99 -24.82 -11.95
CA PRO A 501 -8.45 -24.70 -12.02
C PRO A 501 -9.15 -25.75 -11.14
N GLY A 502 -9.98 -25.28 -10.17
CA GLY A 502 -10.68 -26.13 -9.21
C GLY A 502 -9.78 -26.85 -8.19
N ARG A 503 -8.52 -26.46 -8.07
CA ARG A 503 -7.55 -27.09 -7.15
C ARG A 503 -6.88 -26.05 -6.26
N ILE A 504 -6.80 -26.36 -4.98
CA ILE A 504 -6.26 -25.49 -3.92
C ILE A 504 -5.07 -26.14 -3.23
N THR A 505 -4.12 -25.33 -2.84
CA THR A 505 -3.04 -25.69 -1.91
C THR A 505 -3.22 -24.88 -0.62
N LEU A 506 -3.19 -25.56 0.53
CA LEU A 506 -3.22 -24.93 1.85
C LEU A 506 -1.81 -24.78 2.41
N TYR A 507 -1.59 -23.64 3.03
CA TYR A 507 -0.30 -23.27 3.62
C TYR A 507 -0.45 -23.02 5.13
N ARG A 508 0.65 -23.28 5.86
CA ARG A 508 0.88 -22.78 7.22
C ARG A 508 2.12 -21.88 7.16
N GLY A 509 1.94 -20.59 7.39
CA GLY A 509 2.97 -19.62 7.06
C GLY A 509 3.35 -19.70 5.58
N LYS A 510 4.62 -19.91 5.28
CA LYS A 510 5.14 -20.04 3.90
C LYS A 510 5.20 -21.50 3.39
N GLU A 511 4.87 -22.48 4.22
CA GLU A 511 5.00 -23.89 3.87
C GLU A 511 3.68 -24.52 3.39
N PRO A 512 3.66 -25.17 2.22
CA PRO A 512 2.49 -25.89 1.74
C PRO A 512 2.29 -27.18 2.55
N VAL A 513 1.17 -27.25 3.29
CA VAL A 513 0.85 -28.41 4.17
C VAL A 513 -0.12 -29.40 3.54
N ARG A 514 -1.00 -28.95 2.64
CA ARG A 514 -1.88 -29.82 1.85
C ARG A 514 -1.93 -29.32 0.42
N ARG A 515 -1.65 -30.17 -0.54
CA ARG A 515 -1.55 -29.84 -1.96
C ARG A 515 -2.68 -30.46 -2.77
N ASN A 516 -3.09 -29.77 -3.83
CA ASN A 516 -3.98 -30.28 -4.87
C ASN A 516 -5.34 -30.77 -4.35
N ILE A 517 -5.91 -30.07 -3.36
CA ILE A 517 -7.22 -30.38 -2.77
C ILE A 517 -8.32 -29.90 -3.74
N PRO A 518 -9.41 -30.67 -3.95
CA PRO A 518 -10.60 -30.14 -4.63
C PRO A 518 -11.11 -28.87 -3.95
N GLN A 519 -11.55 -27.89 -4.72
CA GLN A 519 -11.99 -26.59 -4.17
C GLN A 519 -13.15 -26.77 -3.18
N GLU A 520 -14.07 -27.69 -3.44
CA GLU A 520 -15.22 -28.03 -2.60
C GLU A 520 -14.83 -28.50 -1.18
N ASP A 521 -13.69 -29.18 -1.04
CA ASP A 521 -13.18 -29.73 0.23
C ASP A 521 -12.23 -28.77 0.95
N ALA A 522 -11.75 -27.75 0.26
CA ALA A 522 -10.58 -26.98 0.69
C ALA A 522 -10.86 -26.10 1.92
N LEU A 523 -12.08 -25.57 2.08
CA LEU A 523 -12.43 -24.76 3.25
C LEU A 523 -12.52 -25.63 4.52
N ASP A 524 -13.15 -26.78 4.46
CA ASP A 524 -13.23 -27.68 5.62
C ASP A 524 -11.83 -28.24 5.96
N ALA A 525 -10.99 -28.47 4.95
CA ALA A 525 -9.59 -28.83 5.16
C ALA A 525 -8.77 -27.68 5.79
N LEU A 526 -9.06 -26.41 5.47
CA LEU A 526 -8.45 -25.26 6.12
C LEU A 526 -8.89 -25.15 7.58
N ILE A 527 -10.20 -25.29 7.86
CA ILE A 527 -10.75 -25.27 9.22
C ILE A 527 -10.12 -26.36 10.09
N ALA A 528 -9.86 -27.54 9.53
CA ALA A 528 -9.20 -28.64 10.23
C ALA A 528 -7.71 -28.38 10.53
N LEU A 529 -7.10 -27.35 9.96
CA LEU A 529 -5.70 -26.95 10.23
C LEU A 529 -5.59 -25.86 11.30
N LEU A 530 -6.67 -25.12 11.56
CA LEU A 530 -6.74 -24.05 12.55
C LEU A 530 -6.84 -24.59 13.97
#